data_c811891647aec93eb3029828ebf220ab
#
_entry.id   c811891647aec93eb3029828ebf220ab
#
_cell.length_a   1.000
_cell.length_b   1.000
_cell.length_c   1.000
_cell.angle_alpha   90.00
_cell.angle_beta   90.00
_cell.angle_gamma   90.00
#
_symmetry.space_group_name_H-M   'P 1'
#
loop_
_entity.id
_entity.type
_entity.pdbx_description
1 polymer ?
#
loop_
_entity_poly.entity_id
_entity_poly.type
_entity_poly.pdbx_seq_one_letter_code
_entity_poly.pdbx_strand_id
1 'polypeptide(L)'
;MPTANDGSTEGCADANEAPAPGTPPDAAQVVRDYLEAMEARDLDRAKRHLGPGFTMTFPGDVRLHSLEELIAWAAPRYRFVRKTYQQFDTLGPLVYCFGTLSGEWPDGTPFQGIRFIDRFALSGGLIVRQDVWNDMGEVRPR
;
A
#
# COMPACT_ATOMS: atom_id res chain seq x y z
N MET A 1 0.86 -39.11 16.82
CA MET A 1 0.63 -39.40 15.43
C MET A 1 1.24 -38.33 14.56
N PRO A 2 2.01 -38.71 13.63
CA PRO A 2 2.72 -37.74 12.77
C PRO A 2 1.81 -36.95 11.81
N THR A 3 0.61 -37.43 11.59
CA THR A 3 -0.31 -36.81 10.63
C THR A 3 -0.66 -35.36 10.96
N ALA A 4 -0.75 -35.02 12.24
CA ALA A 4 -1.12 -33.67 12.63
C ALA A 4 -0.04 -32.66 12.24
N ASN A 5 1.21 -33.06 12.35
CA ASN A 5 2.31 -32.18 12.00
C ASN A 5 2.39 -31.94 10.50
N ASP A 6 2.04 -32.96 9.74
CA ASP A 6 2.10 -32.85 8.28
C ASP A 6 1.10 -31.82 7.78
N GLY A 7 -0.06 -31.75 8.39
CA GLY A 7 -1.06 -30.77 7.99
C GLY A 7 -0.59 -29.33 8.19
N SER A 8 0.10 -29.08 9.30
CA SER A 8 0.63 -27.73 9.55
C SER A 8 1.67 -27.33 8.53
N THR A 9 2.55 -28.26 8.16
CA THR A 9 3.57 -27.99 7.18
C THR A 9 2.96 -27.70 5.81
N GLU A 10 1.94 -28.43 5.46
CA GLU A 10 1.25 -28.23 4.19
C GLU A 10 0.63 -26.83 4.12
N GLY A 11 0.01 -26.39 5.19
CA GLY A 11 -0.58 -25.06 5.22
C GLY A 11 0.44 -23.97 5.00
N CYS A 12 1.62 -24.09 5.57
CA CYS A 12 2.68 -23.10 5.36
C CYS A 12 3.18 -23.10 3.91
N ALA A 13 3.30 -24.27 3.31
CA ALA A 13 3.72 -24.38 1.91
C ALA A 13 2.71 -23.75 0.98
N ASP A 14 1.43 -23.96 1.25
CA ASP A 14 0.35 -23.41 0.42
C ASP A 14 0.38 -21.89 0.38
N ALA A 15 0.77 -21.25 1.46
CA ALA A 15 0.81 -19.79 1.54
C ALA A 15 1.80 -19.19 0.53
N ASN A 16 2.77 -19.95 0.09
CA ASN A 16 3.80 -19.48 -0.84
C ASN A 16 3.56 -19.91 -2.29
N GLU A 17 2.53 -20.67 -2.54
CA GLU A 17 2.24 -21.14 -3.88
C GLU A 17 1.51 -20.09 -4.69
N ALA A 18 1.76 -20.10 -6.00
CA ALA A 18 1.01 -19.23 -6.91
C ALA A 18 -0.44 -19.68 -6.97
N PRO A 19 -1.38 -18.71 -7.11
CA PRO A 19 -2.79 -19.07 -7.25
C PRO A 19 -3.06 -19.95 -8.45
N ALA A 20 -4.03 -20.85 -8.33
CA ALA A 20 -4.46 -21.67 -9.46
C ALA A 20 -5.11 -20.81 -10.53
N PRO A 21 -5.10 -21.27 -11.80
CA PRO A 21 -5.79 -20.54 -12.88
C PRO A 21 -7.26 -20.27 -12.49
N GLY A 22 -7.70 -19.04 -12.70
CA GLY A 22 -9.05 -18.62 -12.36
C GLY A 22 -9.25 -18.19 -10.91
N THR A 23 -8.25 -18.36 -10.05
CA THR A 23 -8.29 -17.89 -8.67
C THR A 23 -8.02 -16.38 -8.66
N PRO A 24 -8.85 -15.58 -7.94
CA PRO A 24 -8.58 -14.16 -7.83
C PRO A 24 -7.21 -13.91 -7.21
N PRO A 25 -6.52 -12.83 -7.59
CA PRO A 25 -5.26 -12.48 -6.95
C PRO A 25 -5.44 -12.29 -5.45
N ASP A 26 -4.42 -12.64 -4.69
CA ASP A 26 -4.37 -12.35 -3.27
C ASP A 26 -4.45 -10.84 -3.07
N ALA A 27 -5.32 -10.39 -2.15
CA ALA A 27 -5.54 -8.97 -1.89
C ALA A 27 -4.24 -8.26 -1.52
N ALA A 28 -3.43 -8.88 -0.66
CA ALA A 28 -2.14 -8.29 -0.27
C ALA A 28 -1.21 -8.13 -1.47
N GLN A 29 -1.23 -9.08 -2.41
CA GLN A 29 -0.38 -9.00 -3.59
C GLN A 29 -0.82 -7.86 -4.51
N VAL A 30 -2.11 -7.66 -4.67
CA VAL A 30 -2.64 -6.53 -5.44
C VAL A 30 -2.14 -5.21 -4.85
N VAL A 31 -2.21 -5.08 -3.53
CA VAL A 31 -1.76 -3.87 -2.84
C VAL A 31 -0.24 -3.69 -2.99
N ARG A 32 0.54 -4.77 -2.86
CA ARG A 32 1.99 -4.69 -3.06
C ARG A 32 2.35 -4.23 -4.47
N ASP A 33 1.68 -4.80 -5.47
CA ASP A 33 1.93 -4.44 -6.86
C ASP A 33 1.57 -2.98 -7.14
N TYR A 34 0.46 -2.52 -6.58
CA TYR A 34 0.05 -1.13 -6.69
C TYR A 34 1.08 -0.18 -6.06
N LEU A 35 1.50 -0.49 -4.84
CA LEU A 35 2.46 0.36 -4.12
C LEU A 35 3.83 0.38 -4.82
N GLU A 36 4.25 -0.74 -5.37
CA GLU A 36 5.48 -0.80 -6.14
C GLU A 36 5.41 0.07 -7.39
N ALA A 37 4.28 0.01 -8.10
CA ALA A 37 4.07 0.85 -9.28
C ALA A 37 4.07 2.34 -8.92
N MET A 38 3.46 2.69 -7.78
CA MET A 38 3.44 4.08 -7.32
C MET A 38 4.84 4.57 -6.96
N GLU A 39 5.63 3.75 -6.29
CA GLU A 39 7.00 4.14 -5.94
C GLU A 39 7.86 4.32 -7.18
N ALA A 40 7.64 3.50 -8.21
CA ALA A 40 8.31 3.62 -9.49
C ALA A 40 7.76 4.76 -10.36
N ARG A 41 6.67 5.40 -9.93
CA ARG A 41 5.95 6.43 -10.68
C ARG A 41 5.41 5.93 -12.01
N ASP A 42 5.09 4.63 -12.06
CA ASP A 42 4.46 4.02 -13.22
C ASP A 42 2.93 4.09 -13.02
N LEU A 43 2.36 5.23 -13.37
CA LEU A 43 0.96 5.50 -13.08
C LEU A 43 0.02 4.61 -13.89
N ASP A 44 0.38 4.27 -15.12
CA ASP A 44 -0.46 3.39 -15.93
C ASP A 44 -0.55 2.00 -15.30
N ARG A 45 0.57 1.47 -14.82
CA ARG A 45 0.59 0.18 -14.14
C ARG A 45 -0.20 0.26 -12.84
N ALA A 46 -0.02 1.34 -12.07
CA ALA A 46 -0.75 1.52 -10.82
C ALA A 46 -2.27 1.55 -11.05
N LYS A 47 -2.72 2.25 -12.08
CA LYS A 47 -4.16 2.38 -12.38
C LYS A 47 -4.83 1.05 -12.68
N ARG A 48 -4.10 0.06 -13.16
CA ARG A 48 -4.67 -1.26 -13.44
C ARG A 48 -5.18 -1.96 -12.19
N HIS A 49 -4.71 -1.54 -11.03
CA HIS A 49 -5.11 -2.12 -9.74
C HIS A 49 -6.26 -1.37 -9.08
N LEU A 50 -6.72 -0.28 -9.68
CA LEU A 50 -7.75 0.57 -9.09
C LEU A 50 -9.11 0.29 -9.70
N GLY A 51 -10.12 0.23 -8.83
CA GLY A 51 -11.50 0.00 -9.25
C GLY A 51 -12.27 1.31 -9.44
N PRO A 52 -13.50 1.19 -9.98
CA PRO A 52 -14.37 2.36 -10.16
C PRO A 52 -14.64 3.04 -8.83
N GLY A 53 -14.62 4.36 -8.84
CA GLY A 53 -14.90 5.15 -7.65
C GLY A 53 -13.78 5.17 -6.63
N PHE A 54 -12.57 4.80 -7.03
CA PHE A 54 -11.41 4.81 -6.13
C PHE A 54 -11.24 6.17 -5.45
N THR A 55 -11.02 6.14 -4.14
CA THR A 55 -10.74 7.33 -3.35
C THR A 55 -9.58 7.08 -2.40
N MET A 56 -8.85 8.14 -2.10
CA MET A 56 -7.79 8.14 -1.10
C MET A 56 -8.07 9.21 -0.07
N THR A 57 -7.81 8.89 1.21
CA THR A 57 -7.90 9.88 2.28
C THR A 57 -6.55 9.95 2.97
N PHE A 58 -5.95 11.14 2.96
CA PHE A 58 -4.66 11.42 3.57
C PHE A 58 -4.84 12.16 4.90
N PRO A 59 -3.80 12.27 5.73
CA PRO A 59 -3.89 12.96 7.01
C PRO A 59 -4.50 14.35 6.88
N GLY A 60 -5.37 14.71 7.82
CA GLY A 60 -6.10 15.95 7.75
C GLY A 60 -7.38 15.86 6.95
N ASP A 61 -7.86 14.61 6.69
CA ASP A 61 -9.08 14.35 5.92
C ASP A 61 -9.00 14.90 4.49
N VAL A 62 -7.81 14.88 3.91
CA VAL A 62 -7.60 15.29 2.52
C VAL A 62 -8.06 14.15 1.61
N ARG A 63 -9.11 14.38 0.83
CA ARG A 63 -9.70 13.38 -0.04
C ARG A 63 -9.29 13.61 -1.48
N LEU A 64 -8.74 12.56 -2.10
CA LEU A 64 -8.25 12.60 -3.47
C LEU A 64 -8.95 11.50 -4.25
N HIS A 65 -9.25 11.75 -5.52
CA HIS A 65 -10.04 10.85 -6.35
C HIS A 65 -9.27 10.27 -7.53
N SER A 66 -8.03 10.69 -7.73
CA SER A 66 -7.20 10.18 -8.82
C SER A 66 -5.73 10.24 -8.46
N LEU A 67 -4.92 9.48 -9.21
CA LEU A 67 -3.47 9.52 -9.02
C LEU A 67 -2.89 10.86 -9.45
N GLU A 68 -3.50 11.50 -10.44
CA GLU A 68 -3.09 12.83 -10.89
C GLU A 68 -3.29 13.86 -9.77
N GLU A 69 -4.41 13.78 -9.04
CA GLU A 69 -4.65 14.64 -7.88
C GLU A 69 -3.61 14.39 -6.80
N LEU A 70 -3.27 13.11 -6.56
CA LEU A 70 -2.26 12.77 -5.57
C LEU A 70 -0.90 13.39 -5.91
N ILE A 71 -0.48 13.26 -7.16
CA ILE A 71 0.82 13.80 -7.60
C ILE A 71 0.85 15.33 -7.43
N ALA A 72 -0.23 16.01 -7.81
CA ALA A 72 -0.33 17.46 -7.67
C ALA A 72 -0.31 17.88 -6.20
N TRP A 73 -1.03 17.15 -5.34
CA TRP A 73 -1.06 17.43 -3.90
C TRP A 73 0.29 17.19 -3.24
N ALA A 74 1.01 16.15 -3.67
CA ALA A 74 2.27 15.74 -3.08
C ALA A 74 3.44 16.65 -3.50
N ALA A 75 3.41 17.21 -4.71
CA ALA A 75 4.54 17.95 -5.28
C ALA A 75 5.12 19.04 -4.38
N PRO A 76 4.30 19.89 -3.71
CA PRO A 76 4.86 20.91 -2.81
C PRO A 76 5.25 20.36 -1.44
N ARG A 77 4.95 19.10 -1.14
CA ARG A 77 5.16 18.52 0.20
C ARG A 77 6.45 17.73 0.31
N TYR A 78 6.84 17.03 -0.74
CA TYR A 78 8.07 16.25 -0.77
C TYR A 78 8.46 15.95 -2.21
N ARG A 79 9.73 15.65 -2.40
CA ARG A 79 10.23 15.26 -3.74
C ARG A 79 9.84 13.84 -4.07
N PHE A 80 10.07 12.94 -3.11
CA PHE A 80 9.66 11.54 -3.23
C PHE A 80 9.53 10.93 -1.84
N VAL A 81 8.81 9.81 -1.79
CA VAL A 81 8.65 9.01 -0.59
C VAL A 81 8.88 7.56 -0.96
N ARG A 82 9.64 6.86 -0.14
CA ARG A 82 9.83 5.41 -0.21
C ARG A 82 9.32 4.79 1.07
N LYS A 83 8.73 3.60 0.93
CA LYS A 83 8.18 2.88 2.07
C LYS A 83 9.03 1.66 2.38
N THR A 84 9.31 1.48 3.66
CA THR A 84 9.89 0.25 4.18
C THR A 84 8.80 -0.43 4.97
N TYR A 85 8.35 -1.59 4.50
CA TYR A 85 7.22 -2.30 5.09
C TYR A 85 7.70 -3.23 6.20
N GLN A 86 7.05 -3.14 7.37
CA GLN A 86 7.24 -4.09 8.45
C GLN A 86 6.30 -5.27 8.28
N GLN A 87 5.07 -5.03 7.87
CA GLN A 87 4.06 -6.07 7.84
C GLN A 87 2.88 -5.71 6.96
N PHE A 88 2.28 -6.74 6.37
CA PHE A 88 1.00 -6.65 5.67
C PHE A 88 0.04 -7.59 6.39
N ASP A 89 -1.15 -7.09 6.73
CA ASP A 89 -2.21 -7.88 7.36
C ASP A 89 -3.44 -7.83 6.47
N THR A 90 -4.08 -8.98 6.29
CA THR A 90 -5.28 -9.10 5.47
C THR A 90 -6.45 -9.52 6.32
N LEU A 91 -7.57 -8.84 6.18
CA LEU A 91 -8.82 -9.15 6.88
C LEU A 91 -9.95 -9.10 5.85
N GLY A 92 -10.27 -10.24 5.24
CA GLY A 92 -11.24 -10.30 4.16
C GLY A 92 -10.79 -9.41 2.99
N PRO A 93 -11.62 -8.46 2.54
CA PRO A 93 -11.26 -7.57 1.46
C PRO A 93 -10.39 -6.39 1.90
N LEU A 94 -9.98 -6.34 3.16
CA LEU A 94 -9.18 -5.25 3.71
C LEU A 94 -7.73 -5.68 3.82
N VAL A 95 -6.82 -4.77 3.45
CA VAL A 95 -5.39 -4.98 3.59
C VAL A 95 -4.82 -3.79 4.35
N TYR A 96 -4.04 -4.08 5.38
CA TYR A 96 -3.32 -3.07 6.15
C TYR A 96 -1.83 -3.28 5.94
N CYS A 97 -1.07 -2.21 5.78
CA CYS A 97 0.38 -2.32 5.82
C CYS A 97 0.94 -1.16 6.62
N PHE A 98 2.05 -1.41 7.31
CA PHE A 98 2.68 -0.38 8.10
C PHE A 98 4.19 -0.55 8.10
N GLY A 99 4.86 0.53 8.47
CA GLY A 99 6.31 0.59 8.50
C GLY A 99 6.77 2.02 8.62
N THR A 100 7.81 2.38 7.86
CA THR A 100 8.38 3.72 7.89
C THR A 100 8.55 4.29 6.50
N LEU A 101 8.51 5.62 6.44
CA LEU A 101 8.74 6.39 5.23
C LEU A 101 10.13 6.99 5.26
N SER A 102 10.76 7.04 4.10
CA SER A 102 11.98 7.80 3.85
C SER A 102 11.82 8.58 2.54
N GLY A 103 12.62 9.60 2.36
CA GLY A 103 12.54 10.40 1.14
C GLY A 103 13.25 11.72 1.28
N GLU A 104 12.78 12.72 0.54
CA GLU A 104 13.34 14.06 0.56
C GLU A 104 12.25 15.11 0.62
N TRP A 105 12.47 16.12 1.47
CA TRP A 105 11.64 17.32 1.49
C TRP A 105 11.86 18.13 0.21
N PRO A 106 11.00 19.13 -0.06
CA PRO A 106 11.14 19.91 -1.30
C PRO A 106 12.49 20.57 -1.50
N ASP A 107 13.21 20.89 -0.41
CA ASP A 107 14.53 21.52 -0.50
C ASP A 107 15.66 20.49 -0.68
N GLY A 108 15.33 19.20 -0.76
CA GLY A 108 16.30 18.13 -0.92
C GLY A 108 16.83 17.55 0.39
N THR A 109 16.43 18.10 1.54
CA THR A 109 16.82 17.54 2.84
C THR A 109 16.20 16.15 3.01
N PRO A 110 16.97 15.13 3.40
CA PRO A 110 16.43 13.78 3.56
C PRO A 110 15.62 13.64 4.84
N PHE A 111 14.63 12.73 4.80
CA PHE A 111 13.91 12.27 5.99
C PHE A 111 13.85 10.76 6.01
N GLN A 112 13.71 10.19 7.21
CA GLN A 112 13.56 8.75 7.38
C GLN A 112 12.89 8.45 8.72
N GLY A 113 12.43 7.20 8.87
CA GLY A 113 11.88 6.73 10.12
C GLY A 113 10.50 7.29 10.47
N ILE A 114 9.80 7.88 9.50
CA ILE A 114 8.45 8.41 9.74
C ILE A 114 7.48 7.24 9.69
N ARG A 115 6.75 7.02 10.79
CA ARG A 115 5.81 5.90 10.86
C ARG A 115 4.62 6.13 9.93
N PHE A 116 4.14 5.05 9.32
CA PHE A 116 2.91 5.09 8.52
C PHE A 116 2.10 3.82 8.71
N ILE A 117 0.81 3.93 8.47
CA ILE A 117 -0.08 2.81 8.25
C ILE A 117 -1.06 3.18 7.14
N ASP A 118 -1.25 2.26 6.20
CA ASP A 118 -2.21 2.41 5.12
C ASP A 118 -3.23 1.29 5.22
N ARG A 119 -4.50 1.63 4.96
CA ARG A 119 -5.58 0.68 4.91
C ARG A 119 -6.18 0.71 3.51
N PHE A 120 -6.32 -0.47 2.90
CA PHE A 120 -6.91 -0.61 1.56
C PHE A 120 -8.17 -1.45 1.64
N ALA A 121 -9.21 -1.04 0.91
CA ALA A 121 -10.39 -1.86 0.71
C ALA A 121 -10.45 -2.24 -0.76
N LEU A 122 -10.69 -3.53 -1.02
CA LEU A 122 -10.79 -4.07 -2.36
C LEU A 122 -12.21 -4.54 -2.65
N SER A 123 -12.56 -4.49 -3.94
CA SER A 123 -13.82 -5.02 -4.44
C SER A 123 -13.53 -5.65 -5.79
N GLY A 124 -13.89 -6.93 -5.96
CA GLY A 124 -13.62 -7.63 -7.21
C GLY A 124 -12.15 -7.69 -7.59
N GLY A 125 -11.26 -7.71 -6.59
CA GLY A 125 -9.83 -7.78 -6.83
C GLY A 125 -9.18 -6.44 -7.17
N LEU A 126 -9.93 -5.34 -7.08
CA LEU A 126 -9.41 -4.00 -7.36
C LEU A 126 -9.52 -3.12 -6.12
N ILE A 127 -8.57 -2.21 -5.98
CA ILE A 127 -8.54 -1.27 -4.85
C ILE A 127 -9.57 -0.18 -5.09
N VAL A 128 -10.51 -0.02 -4.15
CA VAL A 128 -11.54 1.02 -4.24
C VAL A 128 -11.37 2.12 -3.21
N ARG A 129 -10.53 1.88 -2.18
CA ARG A 129 -10.29 2.88 -1.15
C ARG A 129 -8.91 2.68 -0.53
N GLN A 130 -8.25 3.80 -0.26
CA GLN A 130 -7.00 3.83 0.49
C GLN A 130 -7.10 4.90 1.56
N ASP A 131 -6.87 4.53 2.80
CA ASP A 131 -6.79 5.46 3.93
C ASP A 131 -5.35 5.48 4.43
N VAL A 132 -4.81 6.68 4.66
CA VAL A 132 -3.40 6.89 4.96
C VAL A 132 -3.26 7.62 6.29
N TRP A 133 -2.45 7.06 7.18
CA TRP A 133 -2.06 7.71 8.44
C TRP A 133 -0.54 7.70 8.52
N ASN A 134 0.04 8.83 8.90
CA ASN A 134 1.50 8.88 9.13
C ASN A 134 1.86 10.07 10.02
N ASP A 135 3.10 10.05 10.50
CA ASP A 135 3.62 11.09 11.38
C ASP A 135 4.29 12.23 10.59
N MET A 136 4.08 12.31 9.30
CA MET A 136 4.77 13.30 8.46
C MET A 136 4.53 14.74 8.92
N GLY A 137 3.31 15.04 9.34
CA GLY A 137 2.97 16.37 9.84
C GLY A 137 3.73 16.77 11.09
N GLU A 138 4.13 15.79 11.91
CA GLU A 138 4.87 16.07 13.15
C GLU A 138 6.33 16.42 12.90
N VAL A 139 6.90 15.98 11.79
CA VAL A 139 8.34 16.14 11.50
C VAL A 139 8.62 17.03 10.30
N ARG A 140 7.58 17.47 9.60
CA ARG A 140 7.76 18.32 8.42
C ARG A 140 8.39 19.66 8.82
N PRO A 141 9.41 20.11 8.07
CA PRO A 141 10.00 21.44 8.31
C PRO A 141 8.97 22.54 8.13
N ARG A 142 9.10 23.57 8.92
CA ARG A 142 8.21 24.74 8.87
C ARG A 142 8.76 25.82 7.96
#